data_a80dee35b495b9cfa737dfb316b60ae5
#
_entry.id   a80dee35b495b9cfa737dfb316b60ae5
#
_cell.length_a   1.000
_cell.length_b   1.000
_cell.length_c   1.000
_cell.angle_alpha   90.00
_cell.angle_beta   90.00
_cell.angle_gamma   90.00
#
_symmetry.space_group_name_H-M   'P 1'
#
loop_
_entity.id
_entity.type
_entity.pdbx_description
1 polymer ?
#
loop_
_entity_poly.entity_id
_entity_poly.type
_entity_poly.pdbx_seq_one_letter_code
_entity_poly.pdbx_strand_id
1 'polypeptide(L)'
;AWARDRETPLRTVLIRGSVFHNGGASAVQEVACAMTSAIETLRALRERGVDVAEFSRRLRFEFSLSSNFFMEIAKLRAARCVWAQIASSFGGDAEAQKAQIFGRTSLFTKTVYDPYVNMLRNTTEAFSGVVGGVDGLTVGCFDEALRPGSEFSRRVARNAQVLLQKEFNLLQPEDPAGG
;
A
#
# COMPACT_ATOMS: atom_id res chain seq x y z
N ALA A 1 9.57 21.34 7.76
CA ALA A 1 10.10 22.65 7.36
C ALA A 1 10.42 22.67 5.87
N TRP A 2 11.47 22.01 5.39
CA TRP A 2 11.93 22.10 3.98
C TRP A 2 10.87 21.82 2.92
N ALA A 3 10.07 20.77 3.08
CA ALA A 3 9.03 20.39 2.12
C ALA A 3 7.82 21.32 2.16
N ARG A 4 7.52 21.93 3.31
CA ARG A 4 6.46 22.92 3.47
C ARG A 4 6.81 24.22 2.76
N ASP A 5 8.02 24.71 2.97
CA ASP A 5 8.49 26.00 2.46
C ASP A 5 8.61 26.03 0.92
N ARG A 6 8.59 24.86 0.27
CA ARG A 6 8.75 24.71 -1.20
C ARG A 6 7.52 24.24 -1.94
N GLU A 7 6.39 24.09 -1.26
CA GLU A 7 5.11 23.58 -1.85
C GLU A 7 5.27 22.33 -2.73
N THR A 8 6.27 21.50 -2.39
CA THR A 8 6.58 20.30 -3.17
C THR A 8 5.48 19.25 -3.01
N PRO A 9 5.10 18.50 -4.08
CA PRO A 9 4.14 17.40 -4.00
C PRO A 9 4.72 16.15 -3.30
N LEU A 10 5.97 16.20 -2.84
CA LEU A 10 6.62 15.06 -2.18
C LEU A 10 5.88 14.65 -0.92
N ARG A 11 5.60 13.36 -0.82
CA ARG A 11 5.10 12.74 0.41
C ARG A 11 6.29 12.25 1.22
N THR A 12 6.44 12.83 2.39
CA THR A 12 7.64 12.65 3.23
C THR A 12 7.44 11.70 4.40
N VAL A 13 6.20 11.25 4.62
CA VAL A 13 5.86 10.30 5.69
C VAL A 13 5.32 9.03 5.05
N LEU A 14 6.01 7.92 5.28
CA LEU A 14 5.59 6.59 4.84
C LEU A 14 5.33 5.71 6.05
N ILE A 15 4.10 5.25 6.19
CA ILE A 15 3.71 4.24 7.17
C ILE A 15 3.69 2.89 6.48
N ARG A 16 4.57 1.98 6.90
CA ARG A 16 4.72 0.65 6.32
C ARG A 16 3.98 -0.41 7.11
N GLY A 17 2.86 -0.89 6.57
CA GLY A 17 2.17 -2.09 7.06
C GLY A 17 2.97 -3.37 6.79
N SER A 18 3.73 -3.40 5.69
CA SER A 18 4.52 -4.58 5.29
C SER A 18 5.51 -5.07 6.35
N VAL A 19 5.98 -4.22 7.24
CA VAL A 19 6.85 -4.61 8.36
C VAL A 19 6.10 -5.57 9.30
N PHE A 20 4.86 -5.26 9.62
CA PHE A 20 4.02 -6.09 10.50
C PHE A 20 3.58 -7.36 9.78
N HIS A 21 3.15 -7.24 8.52
CA HIS A 21 2.75 -8.38 7.70
C HIS A 21 3.87 -9.42 7.55
N ASN A 22 5.09 -8.99 7.24
CA ASN A 22 6.24 -9.89 7.12
C ASN A 22 6.64 -10.53 8.46
N GLY A 23 6.23 -9.94 9.59
CA GLY A 23 6.33 -10.51 10.93
C GLY A 23 5.20 -11.51 11.27
N GLY A 24 4.28 -11.78 10.33
CA GLY A 24 3.18 -12.73 10.49
C GLY A 24 1.83 -12.10 10.91
N ALA A 25 1.70 -10.79 10.86
CA ALA A 25 0.44 -10.13 11.17
C ALA A 25 -0.65 -10.49 10.14
N SER A 26 -1.87 -10.72 10.63
CA SER A 26 -3.06 -10.84 9.80
C SER A 26 -3.41 -9.52 9.12
N ALA A 27 -4.30 -9.55 8.12
CA ALA A 27 -4.77 -8.34 7.42
C ALA A 27 -5.31 -7.27 8.40
N VAL A 28 -6.07 -7.70 9.42
CA VAL A 28 -6.62 -6.81 10.46
C VAL A 28 -5.50 -6.20 11.32
N GLN A 29 -4.55 -7.03 11.75
CA GLN A 29 -3.42 -6.57 12.56
C GLN A 29 -2.50 -5.63 11.78
N GLU A 30 -2.26 -5.90 10.50
CA GLU A 30 -1.48 -5.02 9.63
C GLU A 30 -2.11 -3.62 9.56
N VAL A 31 -3.42 -3.52 9.31
CA VAL A 31 -4.14 -2.25 9.30
C VAL A 31 -4.09 -1.57 10.67
N ALA A 32 -4.40 -2.30 11.74
CA ALA A 32 -4.42 -1.74 13.09
C ALA A 32 -3.04 -1.16 13.49
N CYS A 33 -1.96 -1.89 13.25
CA CYS A 33 -0.60 -1.44 13.54
C CYS A 33 -0.19 -0.24 12.68
N ALA A 34 -0.54 -0.24 11.39
CA ALA A 34 -0.25 0.88 10.51
C ALA A 34 -1.00 2.14 10.94
N MET A 35 -2.30 2.02 11.28
CA MET A 35 -3.11 3.15 11.74
C MET A 35 -2.62 3.69 13.09
N THR A 36 -2.26 2.83 14.04
CA THR A 36 -1.66 3.25 15.31
C THR A 36 -0.34 3.99 15.08
N SER A 37 0.51 3.49 14.19
CA SER A 37 1.77 4.17 13.84
C SER A 37 1.53 5.55 13.22
N ALA A 38 0.49 5.70 12.40
CA ALA A 38 0.10 6.98 11.83
C ALA A 38 -0.40 7.96 12.91
N ILE A 39 -1.22 7.48 13.86
CA ILE A 39 -1.73 8.28 14.98
C ILE A 39 -0.57 8.80 15.84
N GLU A 40 0.36 7.93 16.23
CA GLU A 40 1.51 8.33 17.03
C GLU A 40 2.43 9.32 16.31
N THR A 41 2.62 9.10 14.99
CA THR A 41 3.38 10.05 14.17
C THR A 41 2.68 11.40 14.09
N LEU A 42 1.35 11.41 13.88
CA LEU A 42 0.57 12.66 13.87
C LEU A 42 0.62 13.39 15.21
N ARG A 43 0.48 12.68 16.33
CA ARG A 43 0.59 13.26 17.68
C ARG A 43 1.94 13.96 17.88
N ALA A 44 3.03 13.24 17.59
CA ALA A 44 4.38 13.79 17.73
C ALA A 44 4.65 15.00 16.81
N LEU A 45 4.02 15.04 15.64
CA LEU A 45 4.14 16.17 14.70
C LEU A 45 3.26 17.34 15.11
N ARG A 46 2.08 17.11 15.70
CA ARG A 46 1.22 18.18 16.26
C ARG A 46 1.92 18.96 17.38
N GLU A 47 2.68 18.29 18.23
CA GLU A 47 3.51 18.94 19.25
C GLU A 47 4.56 19.90 18.64
N ARG A 48 4.89 19.71 17.36
CA ARG A 48 5.81 20.53 16.57
C ARG A 48 5.11 21.52 15.64
N GLY A 49 3.79 21.70 15.80
CA GLY A 49 2.99 22.66 15.03
C GLY A 49 2.59 22.21 13.63
N VAL A 50 2.59 20.89 13.37
CA VAL A 50 2.06 20.32 12.12
C VAL A 50 0.63 19.90 12.35
N ASP A 51 -0.31 20.42 11.57
CA ASP A 51 -1.72 20.03 11.66
C ASP A 51 -2.03 18.75 10.88
N VAL A 52 -3.26 18.23 11.05
CA VAL A 52 -3.70 17.00 10.39
C VAL A 52 -3.77 17.15 8.87
N ALA A 53 -4.14 18.31 8.36
CA ALA A 53 -4.25 18.54 6.92
C ALA A 53 -2.85 18.55 6.26
N GLU A 54 -1.87 19.17 6.88
CA GLU A 54 -0.48 19.14 6.40
C GLU A 54 0.10 17.73 6.50
N PHE A 55 -0.15 17.01 7.60
CA PHE A 55 0.29 15.64 7.79
C PHE A 55 -0.30 14.72 6.70
N SER A 56 -1.61 14.77 6.47
CA SER A 56 -2.29 13.91 5.50
C SER A 56 -1.79 14.13 4.06
N ARG A 57 -1.53 15.39 3.69
CA ARG A 57 -0.92 15.69 2.38
C ARG A 57 0.47 15.08 2.20
N ARG A 58 1.18 14.80 3.30
CA ARG A 58 2.53 14.21 3.29
C ARG A 58 2.55 12.73 3.56
N LEU A 59 1.42 12.16 4.00
CA LEU A 59 1.29 10.76 4.38
C LEU A 59 1.07 9.86 3.17
N ARG A 60 1.66 8.67 3.26
CA ARG A 60 1.41 7.52 2.40
C ARG A 60 1.40 6.26 3.25
N PHE A 61 0.44 5.40 3.02
CA PHE A 61 0.44 4.03 3.55
C PHE A 61 1.02 3.07 2.52
N GLU A 62 1.76 2.06 2.97
CA GLU A 62 2.16 0.90 2.19
C GLU A 62 1.61 -0.35 2.88
N PHE A 63 0.79 -1.14 2.18
CA PHE A 63 0.29 -2.41 2.65
C PHE A 63 0.81 -3.55 1.79
N SER A 64 1.04 -4.72 2.42
CA SER A 64 1.33 -5.95 1.70
C SER A 64 0.09 -6.46 0.99
N LEU A 65 0.29 -7.13 -0.13
CA LEU A 65 -0.75 -7.84 -0.87
C LEU A 65 -0.42 -9.33 -0.79
N SER A 66 -1.23 -10.08 -0.08
CA SER A 66 -1.01 -11.51 0.19
C SER A 66 -1.87 -12.41 -0.72
N SER A 67 -1.83 -13.70 -0.45
CA SER A 67 -2.54 -14.71 -1.24
C SER A 67 -4.06 -14.74 -1.05
N ASN A 68 -4.60 -14.09 -0.02
CA ASN A 68 -6.04 -14.05 0.22
C ASN A 68 -6.69 -12.93 -0.57
N PHE A 69 -7.00 -13.17 -1.83
CA PHE A 69 -7.45 -12.20 -2.82
C PHE A 69 -8.55 -11.25 -2.33
N PHE A 70 -9.66 -11.79 -1.85
CA PHE A 70 -10.80 -10.98 -1.41
C PHE A 70 -10.54 -10.26 -0.08
N MET A 71 -9.75 -10.86 0.81
CA MET A 71 -9.35 -10.22 2.05
C MET A 71 -8.46 -9.01 1.80
N GLU A 72 -7.57 -9.08 0.79
CA GLU A 72 -6.71 -7.95 0.42
C GLU A 72 -7.54 -6.77 -0.13
N ILE A 73 -8.52 -7.04 -0.98
CA ILE A 73 -9.46 -6.03 -1.46
C ILE A 73 -10.20 -5.39 -0.28
N ALA A 74 -10.76 -6.21 0.61
CA ALA A 74 -11.48 -5.73 1.80
C ALA A 74 -10.56 -4.90 2.73
N LYS A 75 -9.33 -5.35 2.94
CA LYS A 75 -8.31 -4.64 3.74
C LYS A 75 -8.05 -3.24 3.23
N LEU A 76 -7.80 -3.09 1.93
CA LEU A 76 -7.52 -1.78 1.32
C LEU A 76 -8.71 -0.83 1.44
N ARG A 77 -9.92 -1.34 1.22
CA ARG A 77 -11.16 -0.56 1.39
C ARG A 77 -11.38 -0.16 2.85
N ALA A 78 -11.25 -1.10 3.79
CA ALA A 78 -11.36 -0.85 5.22
C ALA A 78 -10.31 0.17 5.70
N ALA A 79 -9.07 0.09 5.22
CA ALA A 79 -8.01 1.03 5.59
C ALA A 79 -8.38 2.47 5.22
N ARG A 80 -9.04 2.72 4.07
CA ARG A 80 -9.53 4.05 3.70
C ARG A 80 -10.60 4.56 4.66
N CYS A 81 -11.56 3.71 5.01
CA CYS A 81 -12.63 4.06 5.95
C CYS A 81 -12.08 4.38 7.35
N VAL A 82 -11.17 3.54 7.84
CA VAL A 82 -10.55 3.74 9.16
C VAL A 82 -9.70 5.02 9.19
N TRP A 83 -8.91 5.28 8.14
CA TRP A 83 -8.16 6.52 8.06
C TRP A 83 -9.05 7.75 8.03
N ALA A 84 -10.13 7.73 7.26
CA ALA A 84 -11.08 8.84 7.19
C ALA A 84 -11.67 9.17 8.58
N GLN A 85 -12.04 8.16 9.36
CA GLN A 85 -12.53 8.34 10.73
C GLN A 85 -11.44 8.91 11.65
N ILE A 86 -10.21 8.42 11.55
CA ILE A 86 -9.07 8.93 12.32
C ILE A 86 -8.83 10.40 11.97
N ALA A 87 -8.66 10.73 10.69
CA ALA A 87 -8.40 12.10 10.26
C ALA A 87 -9.52 13.07 10.69
N SER A 88 -10.78 12.65 10.56
CA SER A 88 -11.95 13.40 11.04
C SER A 88 -11.88 13.66 12.54
N SER A 89 -11.52 12.66 13.36
CA SER A 89 -11.43 12.80 14.82
C SER A 89 -10.33 13.77 15.27
N PHE A 90 -9.34 14.00 14.42
CA PHE A 90 -8.29 15.00 14.61
C PHE A 90 -8.64 16.37 14.03
N GLY A 91 -9.86 16.56 13.50
CA GLY A 91 -10.33 17.80 12.88
C GLY A 91 -9.91 17.99 11.43
N GLY A 92 -9.54 16.89 10.74
CA GLY A 92 -9.19 16.91 9.31
C GLY A 92 -10.40 17.14 8.41
N ASP A 93 -10.20 17.96 7.38
CA ASP A 93 -11.18 18.22 6.32
C ASP A 93 -11.34 17.01 5.37
N ALA A 94 -12.19 17.14 4.36
CA ALA A 94 -12.45 16.08 3.39
C ALA A 94 -11.19 15.64 2.62
N GLU A 95 -10.23 16.54 2.38
CA GLU A 95 -8.97 16.19 1.73
C GLU A 95 -8.03 15.42 2.68
N ALA A 96 -7.98 15.79 3.95
CA ALA A 96 -7.20 15.08 4.96
C ALA A 96 -7.70 13.65 5.20
N GLN A 97 -8.99 13.40 4.98
CA GLN A 97 -9.62 12.09 5.13
C GLN A 97 -9.27 11.12 3.98
N LYS A 98 -8.74 11.60 2.87
CA LYS A 98 -8.34 10.77 1.73
C LYS A 98 -7.01 10.06 2.02
N ALA A 99 -7.07 8.74 2.23
CA ALA A 99 -5.86 7.93 2.37
C ALA A 99 -5.18 7.72 1.02
N GLN A 100 -3.87 7.93 0.95
CA GLN A 100 -3.06 7.47 -0.18
C GLN A 100 -2.43 6.13 0.17
N ILE A 101 -2.78 5.08 -0.58
CA ILE A 101 -2.42 3.70 -0.30
C ILE A 101 -1.60 3.11 -1.44
N PHE A 102 -0.42 2.58 -1.11
CA PHE A 102 0.42 1.81 -2.00
C PHE A 102 0.36 0.33 -1.62
N GLY A 103 0.21 -0.51 -2.63
CA GLY A 103 0.30 -1.95 -2.48
C GLY A 103 1.70 -2.47 -2.83
N ARG A 104 2.18 -3.45 -2.08
CA ARG A 104 3.37 -4.22 -2.43
C ARG A 104 3.04 -5.71 -2.34
N THR A 105 3.39 -6.49 -3.37
CA THR A 105 3.24 -7.95 -3.28
C THR A 105 4.04 -8.51 -2.10
N SER A 106 3.44 -9.44 -1.37
CA SER A 106 3.98 -9.94 -0.11
C SER A 106 5.28 -10.71 -0.30
N LEU A 107 6.28 -10.43 0.55
CA LEU A 107 7.46 -11.30 0.66
C LEU A 107 7.17 -12.57 1.46
N PHE A 108 6.25 -12.49 2.43
CA PHE A 108 5.88 -13.60 3.31
C PHE A 108 5.28 -14.81 2.56
N THR A 109 4.61 -14.58 1.43
CA THR A 109 3.98 -15.64 0.61
C THR A 109 4.94 -16.34 -0.34
N LYS A 110 6.16 -15.86 -0.49
CA LYS A 110 7.11 -16.38 -1.48
C LYS A 110 7.76 -17.68 -1.03
N THR A 111 7.91 -18.61 -1.98
CA THR A 111 8.67 -19.86 -1.77
C THR A 111 10.09 -19.72 -2.30
N VAL A 112 10.99 -20.44 -1.65
CA VAL A 112 12.40 -20.59 -2.07
C VAL A 112 12.63 -21.89 -2.88
N TYR A 113 11.73 -22.87 -2.76
CA TYR A 113 11.89 -24.19 -3.40
C TYR A 113 11.65 -24.14 -4.92
N ASP A 114 10.66 -23.36 -5.36
CA ASP A 114 10.38 -23.11 -6.78
C ASP A 114 10.06 -21.60 -6.93
N PRO A 115 11.08 -20.79 -7.22
CA PRO A 115 10.88 -19.34 -7.33
C PRO A 115 9.99 -18.94 -8.52
N TYR A 116 9.90 -19.75 -9.57
CA TYR A 116 9.06 -19.43 -10.74
C TYR A 116 7.58 -19.40 -10.41
N VAL A 117 7.11 -20.21 -9.45
CA VAL A 117 5.73 -20.18 -8.95
C VAL A 117 5.38 -18.82 -8.32
N ASN A 118 6.37 -18.09 -7.82
CA ASN A 118 6.16 -16.75 -7.28
C ASN A 118 5.71 -15.74 -8.35
N MET A 119 5.94 -15.99 -9.65
CA MET A 119 5.38 -15.16 -10.72
C MET A 119 3.86 -15.18 -10.70
N LEU A 120 3.26 -16.36 -10.52
CA LEU A 120 1.81 -16.52 -10.41
C LEU A 120 1.27 -15.83 -9.16
N ARG A 121 1.93 -16.01 -8.00
CA ARG A 121 1.56 -15.33 -6.76
C ARG A 121 1.62 -13.81 -6.93
N ASN A 122 2.71 -13.29 -7.46
CA ASN A 122 2.88 -11.86 -7.69
C ASN A 122 1.78 -11.29 -8.59
N THR A 123 1.35 -12.03 -9.61
CA THR A 123 0.30 -11.58 -10.53
C THR A 123 -1.05 -11.49 -9.83
N THR A 124 -1.45 -12.52 -9.06
CA THR A 124 -2.73 -12.53 -8.34
C THR A 124 -2.75 -11.54 -7.18
N GLU A 125 -1.64 -11.38 -6.46
CA GLU A 125 -1.48 -10.37 -5.42
C GLU A 125 -1.57 -8.95 -6.02
N ALA A 126 -0.88 -8.69 -7.11
CA ALA A 126 -0.95 -7.42 -7.83
C ALA A 126 -2.39 -7.11 -8.31
N PHE A 127 -3.09 -8.13 -8.82
CA PHE A 127 -4.47 -8.01 -9.25
C PHE A 127 -5.39 -7.62 -8.09
N SER A 128 -5.27 -8.25 -6.92
CA SER A 128 -6.04 -7.86 -5.72
C SER A 128 -5.81 -6.40 -5.32
N GLY A 129 -4.58 -5.93 -5.43
CA GLY A 129 -4.22 -4.53 -5.15
C GLY A 129 -4.89 -3.56 -6.11
N VAL A 130 -4.88 -3.86 -7.41
CA VAL A 130 -5.53 -3.01 -8.43
C VAL A 130 -7.04 -2.97 -8.22
N VAL A 131 -7.68 -4.13 -8.04
CA VAL A 131 -9.13 -4.20 -7.77
C VAL A 131 -9.50 -3.54 -6.45
N GLY A 132 -8.63 -3.63 -5.44
CA GLY A 132 -8.79 -2.93 -4.15
C GLY A 132 -8.50 -1.43 -4.19
N GLY A 133 -8.13 -0.90 -5.36
CA GLY A 133 -7.98 0.54 -5.61
C GLY A 133 -6.73 1.16 -5.00
N VAL A 134 -5.57 0.51 -5.08
CA VAL A 134 -4.31 1.15 -4.66
C VAL A 134 -3.93 2.32 -5.57
N ASP A 135 -3.36 3.37 -4.99
CA ASP A 135 -2.87 4.55 -5.72
C ASP A 135 -1.52 4.29 -6.43
N GLY A 136 -0.86 3.24 -6.03
CA GLY A 136 0.36 2.78 -6.67
C GLY A 136 0.72 1.36 -6.23
N LEU A 137 1.46 0.66 -7.07
CA LEU A 137 1.76 -0.74 -6.90
C LEU A 137 3.25 -1.01 -7.07
N THR A 138 3.80 -1.85 -6.20
CA THR A 138 5.12 -2.44 -6.34
C THR A 138 5.00 -3.95 -6.41
N VAL A 139 5.36 -4.54 -7.53
CA VAL A 139 5.47 -5.99 -7.69
C VAL A 139 6.91 -6.40 -7.41
N GLY A 140 7.09 -7.31 -6.45
CA GLY A 140 8.40 -7.87 -6.11
C GLY A 140 8.95 -8.78 -7.22
N CYS A 141 10.26 -8.98 -7.22
CA CYS A 141 10.88 -9.97 -8.10
C CYS A 141 10.48 -11.38 -7.64
N PHE A 142 10.23 -12.28 -8.58
CA PHE A 142 9.83 -13.65 -8.23
C PHE A 142 10.92 -14.42 -7.45
N ASP A 143 12.17 -13.99 -7.59
CA ASP A 143 13.33 -14.58 -6.92
C ASP A 143 13.84 -13.78 -5.69
N GLU A 144 13.10 -12.73 -5.26
CA GLU A 144 13.54 -11.83 -4.17
C GLU A 144 13.71 -12.50 -2.80
N ALA A 145 13.06 -13.66 -2.58
CA ALA A 145 13.23 -14.45 -1.37
C ALA A 145 14.56 -15.23 -1.33
N LEU A 146 15.24 -15.38 -2.48
CA LEU A 146 16.49 -16.12 -2.63
C LEU A 146 17.70 -15.22 -2.81
N ARG A 147 17.54 -14.15 -3.56
CA ARG A 147 18.65 -13.27 -4.01
C ARG A 147 18.11 -11.90 -4.45
N PRO A 148 18.97 -10.91 -4.54
CA PRO A 148 18.62 -9.65 -5.19
C PRO A 148 18.11 -9.90 -6.61
N GLY A 149 16.99 -9.26 -6.97
CA GLY A 149 16.35 -9.47 -8.27
C GLY A 149 17.30 -9.27 -9.45
N SER A 150 17.27 -10.20 -10.39
CA SER A 150 18.00 -10.12 -11.67
C SER A 150 17.33 -9.12 -12.63
N GLU A 151 17.98 -8.78 -13.73
CA GLU A 151 17.36 -7.97 -14.78
C GLU A 151 16.09 -8.64 -15.33
N PHE A 152 16.14 -9.96 -15.53
CA PHE A 152 15.00 -10.74 -15.99
C PHE A 152 13.82 -10.68 -14.98
N SER A 153 14.07 -10.94 -13.70
CA SER A 153 13.01 -10.92 -12.70
C SER A 153 12.40 -9.52 -12.49
N ARG A 154 13.21 -8.46 -12.57
CA ARG A 154 12.71 -7.07 -12.57
C ARG A 154 11.87 -6.76 -13.81
N ARG A 155 12.25 -7.26 -14.98
CA ARG A 155 11.46 -7.11 -16.20
C ARG A 155 10.11 -7.82 -16.09
N VAL A 156 10.10 -9.05 -15.55
CA VAL A 156 8.85 -9.79 -15.31
C VAL A 156 7.94 -9.03 -14.35
N ALA A 157 8.46 -8.56 -13.22
CA ALA A 157 7.70 -7.80 -12.23
C ALA A 157 7.07 -6.52 -12.80
N ARG A 158 7.83 -5.78 -13.62
CA ARG A 158 7.33 -4.60 -14.33
C ARG A 158 6.26 -4.97 -15.36
N ASN A 159 6.51 -6.01 -16.16
CA ASN A 159 5.60 -6.39 -17.23
C ASN A 159 4.28 -6.93 -16.69
N ALA A 160 4.25 -7.61 -15.53
CA ALA A 160 3.02 -8.01 -14.88
C ALA A 160 2.10 -6.80 -14.63
N GLN A 161 2.64 -5.68 -14.17
CA GLN A 161 1.87 -4.45 -13.96
C GLN A 161 1.38 -3.84 -15.28
N VAL A 162 2.23 -3.85 -16.33
CA VAL A 162 1.87 -3.34 -17.66
C VAL A 162 0.74 -4.18 -18.28
N LEU A 163 0.79 -5.50 -18.14
CA LEU A 163 -0.27 -6.42 -18.59
C LEU A 163 -1.61 -6.10 -17.91
N LEU A 164 -1.62 -6.00 -16.58
CA LEU A 164 -2.82 -5.66 -15.81
C LEU A 164 -3.41 -4.32 -16.26
N GLN A 165 -2.57 -3.35 -16.59
CA GLN A 165 -2.98 -2.01 -17.01
C GLN A 165 -3.47 -1.97 -18.47
N LYS A 166 -2.73 -2.58 -19.39
CA LYS A 166 -2.90 -2.37 -20.84
C LYS A 166 -3.69 -3.46 -21.54
N GLU A 167 -3.57 -4.71 -21.09
CA GLU A 167 -4.23 -5.86 -21.74
C GLU A 167 -5.50 -6.26 -21.00
N PHE A 168 -5.50 -6.21 -19.66
CA PHE A 168 -6.68 -6.55 -18.87
C PHE A 168 -7.60 -5.36 -18.59
N ASN A 169 -7.19 -4.15 -18.97
CA ASN A 169 -7.98 -2.93 -18.86
C ASN A 169 -8.50 -2.63 -17.43
N LEU A 170 -7.78 -3.06 -16.41
CA LEU A 170 -8.21 -2.96 -15.00
C LEU A 170 -8.28 -1.53 -14.46
N LEU A 171 -7.77 -0.55 -15.21
CA LEU A 171 -7.87 0.87 -14.85
C LEU A 171 -9.10 1.57 -15.45
N GLN A 172 -9.90 0.88 -16.27
CA GLN A 172 -11.09 1.48 -16.90
C GLN A 172 -12.29 1.56 -15.95
N PRO A 173 -12.63 0.50 -15.17
CA PRO A 173 -13.71 0.61 -14.20
C PRO A 173 -13.32 1.50 -13.02
N GLU A 174 -14.21 2.40 -12.64
CA GLU A 174 -14.15 3.05 -11.33
C GLU A 174 -14.60 2.06 -10.27
N ASP A 175 -13.88 1.80 -9.24
CA ASP A 175 -14.23 0.90 -8.13
C ASP A 175 -14.83 -0.47 -8.57
N PRO A 176 -14.08 -1.33 -9.25
CA PRO A 176 -14.61 -2.62 -9.73
C PRO A 176 -15.06 -3.56 -8.60
N ALA A 177 -14.67 -3.30 -7.35
CA ALA A 177 -15.11 -4.04 -6.16
C ALA A 177 -16.31 -3.40 -5.46
N GLY A 178 -16.81 -2.28 -5.94
CA GLY A 178 -17.91 -1.54 -5.31
C GLY A 178 -19.29 -2.09 -5.61
N GLY A 179 -19.41 -2.93 -6.61
CA GLY A 179 -20.69 -3.53 -7.04
C GLY A 179 -21.46 -2.69 -8.03
#